data_b31e048c3ad04e41c5579e6bf4040185
#
_entry.id   b31e048c3ad04e41c5579e6bf4040185
#
_cell.length_a   1.000
_cell.length_b   1.000
_cell.length_c   1.000
_cell.angle_alpha   90.00
_cell.angle_beta   90.00
_cell.angle_gamma   90.00
#
_symmetry.space_group_name_H-M   'P 1'
#
loop_
_entity.id
_entity.type
_entity.pdbx_description
1 polymer ?
#
loop_
_entity_poly.entity_id
_entity_poly.type
_entity_poly.pdbx_seq_one_letter_code
_entity_poly.pdbx_strand_id
1 'polypeptide(L)'
;ETIFTHNPFSMPQGGMEALLTKDPTEVLAYQYDLVGNGIELASGAVRNHDVEIMKKAFDIAGYGEDELKKRFSALYTAFQYGAPPHAGMAPGIDRMVMLLTVLI
;
A
#
# COMPACT_ATOMS: atom_id res chain seq x y z
N GLU A 1 13.26 -14.88 -1.19
CA GLU A 1 12.39 -14.18 -0.23
C GLU A 1 11.34 -13.36 -0.98
N THR A 2 10.05 -13.50 -0.60
CA THR A 2 8.96 -12.72 -1.20
C THR A 2 8.88 -11.37 -0.53
N ILE A 3 8.89 -10.29 -1.34
CA ILE A 3 8.79 -8.91 -0.83
C ILE A 3 7.69 -8.17 -1.58
N PHE A 4 7.24 -7.05 -1.02
CA PHE A 4 6.33 -6.14 -1.70
C PHE A 4 7.10 -5.23 -2.65
N THR A 5 6.54 -4.98 -3.82
CA THR A 5 7.09 -3.98 -4.74
C THR A 5 6.98 -2.57 -4.15
N HIS A 6 5.89 -2.28 -3.45
CA HIS A 6 5.66 -1.01 -2.79
C HIS A 6 5.49 -1.20 -1.28
N ASN A 7 4.26 -1.39 -0.82
CA ASN A 7 3.98 -1.55 0.61
C ASN A 7 2.74 -2.43 0.83
N PRO A 8 2.61 -3.02 2.03
CA PRO A 8 1.52 -3.94 2.34
C PRO A 8 0.20 -3.26 2.70
N PHE A 9 0.16 -1.93 2.72
CA PHE A 9 -1.05 -1.18 3.06
C PHE A 9 -1.96 -0.93 1.88
N SER A 10 -1.54 -1.33 0.68
CA SER A 10 -2.39 -1.28 -0.52
C SER A 10 -3.30 -2.49 -0.57
N MET A 11 -4.56 -2.29 -0.95
CA MET A 11 -5.52 -3.39 -1.07
C MET A 11 -5.14 -4.30 -2.24
N PRO A 12 -4.98 -5.62 -2.01
CA PRO A 12 -4.75 -6.55 -3.12
C PRO A 12 -6.02 -6.72 -3.96
N GLN A 13 -5.83 -6.83 -5.27
CA GLN A 13 -6.93 -7.14 -6.18
C GLN A 13 -7.40 -8.57 -5.93
N GLY A 14 -8.70 -8.75 -5.72
CA GLY A 14 -9.29 -10.03 -5.34
C GLY A 14 -9.32 -10.27 -3.83
N GLY A 15 -8.75 -9.39 -3.01
CA GLY A 15 -8.83 -9.45 -1.55
C GLY A 15 -8.22 -10.70 -0.94
N MET A 16 -8.85 -11.19 0.13
CA MET A 16 -8.36 -12.36 0.87
C MET A 16 -8.31 -13.62 0.00
N GLU A 17 -9.29 -13.82 -0.87
CA GLU A 17 -9.33 -14.98 -1.74
C GLU A 17 -8.09 -15.06 -2.64
N ALA A 18 -7.69 -13.92 -3.23
CA ALA A 18 -6.50 -13.87 -4.06
C ALA A 18 -5.23 -14.20 -3.26
N LEU A 19 -5.12 -13.71 -2.02
CA LEU A 19 -3.98 -13.99 -1.16
C LEU A 19 -3.92 -15.48 -0.74
N LEU A 20 -5.06 -16.14 -0.63
CA LEU A 20 -5.13 -17.54 -0.23
C LEU A 20 -4.93 -18.52 -1.39
N THR A 21 -5.34 -18.16 -2.60
CA THR A 21 -5.43 -19.09 -3.73
C THR A 21 -4.42 -18.86 -4.83
N LYS A 22 -3.92 -17.61 -5.00
CA LYS A 22 -2.98 -17.28 -6.06
C LYS A 22 -1.53 -17.34 -5.56
N ASP A 23 -0.61 -17.56 -6.51
CA ASP A 23 0.81 -17.34 -6.25
C ASP A 23 1.02 -15.89 -5.79
N PRO A 24 1.67 -15.65 -4.64
CA PRO A 24 1.88 -14.29 -4.13
C PRO A 24 2.51 -13.34 -5.13
N THR A 25 3.36 -13.82 -6.01
CA THR A 25 4.02 -12.99 -7.03
C THR A 25 3.08 -12.56 -8.16
N GLU A 26 1.90 -13.17 -8.27
CA GLU A 26 0.89 -12.85 -9.28
C GLU A 26 -0.22 -11.94 -8.74
N VAL A 27 -0.22 -11.67 -7.44
CA VAL A 27 -1.24 -10.80 -6.84
C VAL A 27 -0.87 -9.35 -7.08
N LEU A 28 -1.77 -8.62 -7.75
CA LEU A 28 -1.64 -7.18 -8.01
C LEU A 28 -2.35 -6.39 -6.91
N ALA A 29 -1.96 -5.14 -6.75
CA ALA A 29 -2.62 -4.23 -5.81
C ALA A 29 -3.29 -3.07 -6.54
N TYR A 30 -4.19 -2.39 -5.87
CA TYR A 30 -4.83 -1.17 -6.39
C TYR A 30 -3.94 0.03 -6.07
N GLN A 31 -2.92 0.24 -6.90
CA GLN A 31 -1.98 1.35 -6.78
C GLN A 31 -1.99 2.20 -8.03
N TYR A 32 -1.68 3.47 -7.88
CA TYR A 32 -1.66 4.41 -8.98
C TYR A 32 -0.65 5.54 -8.73
N ASP A 33 -0.10 6.06 -9.81
CA ASP A 33 0.82 7.18 -9.77
C ASP A 33 0.37 8.24 -10.78
N LEU A 34 0.58 9.50 -10.43
CA LEU A 34 0.45 10.61 -11.37
C LEU A 34 1.83 10.95 -11.90
N VAL A 35 1.99 10.85 -13.22
CA VAL A 35 3.28 11.08 -13.88
C VAL A 35 3.17 12.26 -14.84
N GLY A 36 4.13 13.17 -14.77
CA GLY A 36 4.24 14.29 -15.69
C GLY A 36 5.68 14.47 -16.13
N ASN A 37 5.90 14.64 -17.44
CA ASN A 37 7.24 14.79 -18.03
C ASN A 37 8.23 13.68 -17.62
N GLY A 38 7.73 12.44 -17.48
CA GLY A 38 8.55 11.30 -17.09
C GLY A 38 8.89 11.23 -15.60
N ILE A 39 8.31 12.12 -14.78
CA ILE A 39 8.56 12.18 -13.34
C ILE A 39 7.27 11.85 -12.58
N GLU A 40 7.39 10.97 -11.60
CA GLU A 40 6.28 10.67 -10.68
C GLU A 40 6.03 11.89 -9.79
N LEU A 41 4.85 12.49 -9.90
CA LEU A 41 4.45 13.67 -9.13
C LEU A 41 3.69 13.34 -7.87
N ALA A 42 2.98 12.22 -7.88
CA ALA A 42 2.20 11.75 -6.75
C ALA A 42 2.02 10.25 -6.86
N SER A 43 1.91 9.59 -5.72
CA SER A 43 1.56 8.18 -5.68
C SER A 43 0.43 7.94 -4.70
N GLY A 44 -0.33 6.89 -4.92
CA GLY A 44 -1.44 6.55 -4.05
C GLY A 44 -1.91 5.11 -4.23
N ALA A 45 -2.92 4.79 -3.48
CA ALA A 45 -3.50 3.45 -3.50
C ALA A 45 -4.91 3.44 -2.94
N VAL A 46 -5.68 2.46 -3.34
CA VAL A 46 -6.83 2.02 -2.55
C VAL A 46 -6.24 1.29 -1.35
N ARG A 47 -6.53 1.78 -0.15
CA ARG A 47 -5.89 1.30 1.07
C ARG A 47 -6.47 -0.02 1.53
N ASN A 48 -5.63 -0.82 2.16
CA ASN A 48 -6.07 -2.03 2.84
C ASN A 48 -6.63 -1.61 4.20
N HIS A 49 -7.95 -1.71 4.35
CA HIS A 49 -8.66 -1.34 5.57
C HIS A 49 -9.08 -2.57 6.40
N ASP A 50 -8.83 -3.76 5.90
CA ASP A 50 -9.19 -5.02 6.55
C ASP A 50 -7.97 -5.61 7.27
N VAL A 51 -8.09 -5.76 8.59
CA VAL A 51 -7.00 -6.26 9.44
C VAL A 51 -6.58 -7.69 9.05
N GLU A 52 -7.54 -8.54 8.70
CA GLU A 52 -7.24 -9.93 8.35
C GLU A 52 -6.47 -10.02 7.03
N ILE A 53 -6.86 -9.22 6.03
CA ILE A 53 -6.12 -9.12 4.76
C ILE A 53 -4.71 -8.58 5.02
N MET A 54 -4.59 -7.58 5.89
CA MET A 54 -3.30 -6.99 6.24
C MET A 54 -2.37 -8.00 6.91
N LYS A 55 -2.88 -8.77 7.87
CA LYS A 55 -2.12 -9.84 8.52
C LYS A 55 -1.63 -10.87 7.52
N LYS A 56 -2.49 -11.29 6.61
CA LYS A 56 -2.14 -12.28 5.59
C LYS A 56 -1.08 -11.74 4.63
N ALA A 57 -1.18 -10.48 4.22
CA ALA A 57 -0.20 -9.84 3.36
C ALA A 57 1.18 -9.78 4.03
N PHE A 58 1.22 -9.38 5.30
CA PHE A 58 2.48 -9.35 6.07
C PHE A 58 3.05 -10.76 6.27
N ASP A 59 2.21 -11.75 6.52
CA ASP A 59 2.63 -13.14 6.67
C ASP A 59 3.29 -13.66 5.38
N ILE A 60 2.72 -13.38 4.23
CA ILE A 60 3.29 -13.75 2.92
C ILE A 60 4.69 -13.15 2.74
N ALA A 61 4.89 -11.92 3.21
CA ALA A 61 6.19 -11.25 3.13
C ALA A 61 7.18 -11.69 4.22
N GLY A 62 6.78 -12.60 5.10
CA GLY A 62 7.63 -13.12 6.16
C GLY A 62 7.57 -12.35 7.47
N TYR A 63 6.62 -11.43 7.63
CA TYR A 63 6.44 -10.67 8.86
C TYR A 63 5.26 -11.23 9.66
N GLY A 64 5.50 -11.59 10.92
CA GLY A 64 4.44 -12.05 11.80
C GLY A 64 3.58 -10.92 12.36
N GLU A 65 2.50 -11.30 13.05
CA GLU A 65 1.61 -10.36 13.72
C GLU A 65 2.35 -9.48 14.74
N ASP A 66 3.34 -10.04 15.43
CA ASP A 66 4.15 -9.30 16.42
C ASP A 66 4.94 -8.17 15.77
N GLU A 67 5.49 -8.38 14.57
CA GLU A 67 6.18 -7.35 13.81
C GLU A 67 5.21 -6.24 13.39
N LEU A 68 4.02 -6.61 12.95
CA LEU A 68 2.97 -5.67 12.57
C LEU A 68 2.57 -4.79 13.76
N LYS A 69 2.34 -5.40 14.91
CA LYS A 69 2.00 -4.68 16.15
C LYS A 69 3.13 -3.76 16.60
N LYS A 70 4.37 -4.23 16.51
CA LYS A 70 5.54 -3.48 16.97
C LYS A 70 5.83 -2.27 16.09
N ARG A 71 5.80 -2.43 14.77
CA ARG A 71 6.18 -1.37 13.82
C ARG A 71 5.04 -0.41 13.49
N PHE A 72 3.82 -0.89 13.51
CA PHE A 72 2.64 -0.14 13.06
C PHE A 72 1.52 -0.17 14.10
N SER A 73 1.88 -0.10 15.38
CA SER A 73 0.96 -0.28 16.49
C SER A 73 -0.26 0.64 16.44
N ALA A 74 -0.05 1.92 16.13
CA ALA A 74 -1.15 2.89 16.08
C ALA A 74 -2.14 2.57 14.96
N LEU A 75 -1.65 2.29 13.76
CA LEU A 75 -2.47 1.96 12.60
C LEU A 75 -3.17 0.62 12.78
N TYR A 76 -2.43 -0.39 13.23
CA TYR A 76 -2.96 -1.72 13.48
C TYR A 76 -4.09 -1.69 14.53
N THR A 77 -3.87 -0.99 15.63
CA THR A 77 -4.88 -0.84 16.70
C THR A 77 -6.10 -0.09 16.19
N ALA A 78 -5.90 1.01 15.46
CA ALA A 78 -7.02 1.78 14.91
C ALA A 78 -7.87 0.95 13.97
N PHE A 79 -7.27 0.15 13.12
CA PHE A 79 -8.00 -0.68 12.15
C PHE A 79 -8.80 -1.81 12.83
N GLN A 80 -8.41 -2.24 14.02
CA GLN A 80 -9.19 -3.21 14.79
C GLN A 80 -10.54 -2.66 15.26
N TYR A 81 -10.64 -1.35 15.44
CA TYR A 81 -11.89 -0.68 15.75
C TYR A 81 -12.76 -0.43 14.52
N GLY A 82 -12.24 -0.73 13.34
CA GLY A 82 -12.92 -0.56 12.08
C GLY A 82 -12.40 0.65 11.31
N ALA A 83 -12.24 0.47 10.02
CA ALA A 83 -11.87 1.54 9.10
C ALA A 83 -12.78 1.44 7.87
N PRO A 84 -13.24 2.58 7.30
CA PRO A 84 -14.02 2.53 6.07
C PRO A 84 -13.12 2.17 4.89
N PRO A 85 -13.68 1.62 3.80
CA PRO A 85 -12.95 1.57 2.55
C PRO A 85 -12.49 2.98 2.17
N HIS A 86 -11.23 3.13 1.86
CA HIS A 86 -10.67 4.45 1.55
C HIS A 86 -9.50 4.35 0.59
N ALA A 87 -9.21 5.46 -0.06
CA ALA A 87 -8.09 5.62 -0.96
C ALA A 87 -7.44 6.97 -0.71
N GLY A 88 -6.23 7.14 -1.15
CA GLY A 88 -5.52 8.39 -0.97
C GLY A 88 -4.40 8.58 -1.96
N MET A 89 -3.77 9.76 -1.91
CA MET A 89 -2.67 10.14 -2.78
C MET A 89 -1.70 11.01 -1.99
N ALA A 90 -0.42 10.84 -2.24
CA ALA A 90 0.66 11.62 -1.63
C ALA A 90 1.36 12.44 -2.73
N PRO A 91 1.00 13.72 -2.91
CA PRO A 91 1.68 14.59 -3.86
C PRO A 91 3.09 14.96 -3.40
N GLY A 92 4.05 14.94 -4.34
CA GLY A 92 5.41 15.41 -4.09
C GLY A 92 5.50 16.91 -4.35
N ILE A 93 5.46 17.71 -3.30
CA ILE A 93 5.43 19.18 -3.41
C ILE A 93 6.70 19.70 -4.12
N ASP A 94 7.86 19.19 -3.78
CA ASP A 94 9.12 19.60 -4.40
C ASP A 94 9.12 19.30 -5.90
N ARG A 95 8.58 18.17 -6.29
CA ARG A 95 8.48 17.78 -7.71
C ARG A 95 7.51 18.67 -8.47
N MET A 96 6.40 19.06 -7.83
CA MET A 96 5.44 20.00 -8.42
C MET A 96 6.08 21.37 -8.61
N VAL A 97 6.86 21.85 -7.64
CA VAL A 97 7.61 23.11 -7.76
C VAL A 97 8.62 23.04 -8.90
N MET A 98 9.36 21.95 -9.03
CA MET A 98 10.27 21.72 -10.16
C MET A 98 9.56 21.86 -11.50
N LEU A 99 8.38 21.24 -11.62
CA LEU A 99 7.59 21.27 -12.85
C LEU A 99 7.12 22.70 -13.17
N LEU A 100 6.63 23.43 -12.17
CA LEU A 100 6.16 24.81 -12.33
C LEU A 100 7.28 25.78 -12.69
N THR A 101 8.49 25.54 -12.23
CA THR A 101 9.66 26.38 -12.50
C THR A 101 10.46 25.92 -13.71
N VAL A 102 10.03 24.87 -14.38
CA VAL A 102 10.67 24.30 -15.57
C VAL A 102 12.13 23.90 -15.33
N LEU A 103 12.40 23.37 -14.14
CA LEU A 103 13.74 22.89 -13.75
C LEU A 103 14.00 21.43 -14.14
N ILE A 104 13.09 20.83 -14.83
CA ILE A 104 13.20 19.43 -15.25
C ILE A 104 13.98 19.32 -16.55
#